data_6e769d79730676fb0a1ea00a5cc4bdbb
#
_entry.id   6e769d79730676fb0a1ea00a5cc4bdbb
#
_cell.length_a   1.000
_cell.length_b   1.000
_cell.length_c   1.000
_cell.angle_alpha   90.00
_cell.angle_beta   90.00
_cell.angle_gamma   90.00
#
_symmetry.space_group_name_H-M   'P 1'
#
loop_
_entity.id
_entity.type
_entity.pdbx_description
1 polymer ?
#
loop_
_entity_poly.entity_id
_entity_poly.type
_entity_poly.pdbx_seq_one_letter_code
_entity_poly.pdbx_strand_id
1 'polypeptide(L)'
;DAGTDGLAVINTLMGMAIDTQTRTPIIGNNQGGLSGPAIKPIALLKVHQVYQVSKHHNVPIIGQGGINTVNDALEFIIAGSATVGIGTSLFYDPLVCNKINDGISQYLIDNKLNSIDELVGSLELNSAISQCDIDTSK
;
A
#
# COMPACT_ATOMS: atom_id res chain seq x y z
N ASP A 1 -6.03 -15.67 15.47
CA ASP A 1 -5.56 -16.48 16.62
C ASP A 1 -4.16 -17.10 16.42
N ALA A 2 -3.39 -16.61 15.43
CA ALA A 2 -2.02 -17.07 15.19
C ALA A 2 -0.95 -16.26 15.96
N GLY A 3 -1.36 -15.28 16.79
CA GLY A 3 -0.44 -14.46 17.58
C GLY A 3 0.36 -13.43 16.75
N THR A 4 -0.24 -12.88 15.70
CA THR A 4 0.39 -11.85 14.88
C THR A 4 0.36 -10.50 15.58
N ASP A 5 1.50 -9.81 15.66
CA ASP A 5 1.63 -8.46 16.24
C ASP A 5 1.48 -7.34 15.21
N GLY A 6 1.60 -7.63 13.92
CA GLY A 6 1.45 -6.68 12.83
C GLY A 6 1.46 -7.34 11.46
N LEU A 7 0.97 -6.65 10.44
CA LEU A 7 0.84 -7.15 9.08
C LEU A 7 1.57 -6.22 8.09
N ALA A 8 2.46 -6.75 7.27
CA ALA A 8 3.06 -6.01 6.14
C ALA A 8 2.29 -6.34 4.85
N VAL A 9 1.67 -5.34 4.23
CA VAL A 9 0.79 -5.47 3.05
C VAL A 9 1.18 -4.41 2.01
N ILE A 10 1.65 -4.78 0.81
CA ILE A 10 1.74 -6.09 0.19
C ILE A 10 3.20 -6.45 -0.19
N ASN A 11 3.44 -7.70 -0.55
CA ASN A 11 4.67 -8.06 -1.25
C ASN A 11 4.57 -7.68 -2.74
N THR A 12 5.70 -7.76 -3.47
CA THR A 12 5.73 -7.58 -4.93
C THR A 12 4.79 -8.56 -5.64
N LEU A 13 4.28 -8.16 -6.80
CA LEU A 13 3.41 -9.00 -7.63
C LEU A 13 4.25 -9.78 -8.63
N MET A 14 3.97 -11.06 -8.79
CA MET A 14 4.71 -11.87 -9.74
C MET A 14 4.46 -11.43 -11.18
N GLY A 15 5.55 -11.21 -11.92
CA GLY A 15 5.54 -10.79 -13.32
C GLY A 15 6.58 -11.51 -14.15
N MET A 16 6.49 -11.40 -15.46
CA MET A 16 7.42 -11.98 -16.44
C MET A 16 7.66 -10.98 -17.58
N ALA A 17 8.87 -11.02 -18.14
CA ALA A 17 9.19 -10.35 -19.40
C ALA A 17 9.86 -11.35 -20.35
N ILE A 18 9.53 -11.28 -21.63
CA ILE A 18 9.99 -12.23 -22.66
C ILE A 18 10.78 -11.48 -23.74
N ASP A 19 11.97 -11.97 -24.05
CA ASP A 19 12.70 -11.60 -25.26
C ASP A 19 12.08 -12.35 -26.46
N THR A 20 11.48 -11.61 -27.37
CA THR A 20 10.79 -12.18 -28.53
C THR A 20 11.74 -12.72 -29.59
N GLN A 21 13.01 -12.30 -29.61
CA GLN A 21 14.01 -12.78 -30.57
C GLN A 21 14.52 -14.16 -30.16
N THR A 22 14.88 -14.32 -28.89
CA THR A 22 15.37 -15.59 -28.35
C THR A 22 14.25 -16.50 -27.86
N ARG A 23 13.06 -15.94 -27.65
CA ARG A 23 11.89 -16.61 -27.08
C ARG A 23 12.16 -17.18 -25.68
N THR A 24 12.96 -16.45 -24.91
CA THR A 24 13.32 -16.79 -23.54
C THR A 24 12.93 -15.68 -22.55
N PRO A 25 12.72 -16.01 -21.26
CA PRO A 25 12.51 -14.99 -20.24
C PRO A 25 13.72 -14.05 -20.11
N ILE A 26 13.48 -12.75 -19.97
CA ILE A 26 14.55 -11.75 -19.72
C ILE A 26 15.06 -11.87 -18.28
N ILE A 27 14.18 -12.25 -17.34
CA ILE A 27 14.52 -12.39 -15.91
C ILE A 27 15.14 -13.77 -15.69
N GLY A 28 16.31 -13.83 -15.07
CA GLY A 28 17.06 -15.06 -14.89
C GLY A 28 16.33 -16.21 -14.16
N ASN A 29 15.39 -15.88 -13.26
CA ASN A 29 14.49 -16.83 -12.60
C ASN A 29 13.18 -17.09 -13.36
N ASN A 30 13.09 -16.75 -14.64
CA ASN A 30 11.91 -16.80 -15.48
C ASN A 30 10.79 -15.82 -15.09
N GLN A 31 10.68 -15.47 -13.83
CA GLN A 31 9.71 -14.56 -13.25
C GLN A 31 10.32 -13.75 -12.12
N GLY A 32 9.72 -12.62 -11.78
CA GLY A 32 10.20 -11.75 -10.72
C GLY A 32 9.10 -10.89 -10.12
N GLY A 33 9.40 -10.26 -8.99
CA GLY A 33 8.45 -9.39 -8.31
C GLY A 33 8.36 -8.02 -8.99
N LEU A 34 7.20 -7.67 -9.52
CA LEU A 34 6.88 -6.32 -9.95
C LEU A 34 6.73 -5.41 -8.73
N SER A 35 7.43 -4.29 -8.71
CA SER A 35 7.38 -3.27 -7.66
C SER A 35 7.25 -1.86 -8.26
N GLY A 36 7.23 -0.84 -7.41
CA GLY A 36 7.14 0.56 -7.82
C GLY A 36 5.69 1.05 -8.05
N PRO A 37 5.49 2.25 -8.63
CA PRO A 37 4.19 2.91 -8.71
C PRO A 37 3.08 2.10 -9.38
N ALA A 38 3.44 1.19 -10.29
CA ALA A 38 2.48 0.37 -11.02
C ALA A 38 1.62 -0.54 -10.13
N ILE A 39 2.13 -0.95 -8.96
CA ILE A 39 1.39 -1.81 -8.04
C ILE A 39 0.57 -1.03 -7.00
N LYS A 40 0.72 0.29 -6.90
CA LYS A 40 0.06 1.11 -5.86
C LYS A 40 -1.45 0.92 -5.79
N PRO A 41 -2.22 0.95 -6.89
CA PRO A 41 -3.67 0.78 -6.80
C PRO A 41 -4.10 -0.57 -6.21
N ILE A 42 -3.35 -1.63 -6.53
CA ILE A 42 -3.61 -2.97 -6.00
C ILE A 42 -3.25 -3.02 -4.51
N ALA A 43 -2.10 -2.44 -4.14
CA ALA A 43 -1.64 -2.38 -2.76
C ALA A 43 -2.63 -1.62 -1.85
N LEU A 44 -3.13 -0.46 -2.29
CA LEU A 44 -4.13 0.34 -1.58
C LEU A 44 -5.42 -0.46 -1.32
N LEU A 45 -5.94 -1.12 -2.36
CA LEU A 45 -7.13 -1.96 -2.20
C LEU A 45 -6.90 -3.08 -1.19
N LYS A 46 -5.73 -3.74 -1.24
CA LYS A 46 -5.40 -4.83 -0.31
C LYS A 46 -5.23 -4.34 1.13
N VAL A 47 -4.58 -3.20 1.34
CA VAL A 47 -4.48 -2.57 2.66
C VAL A 47 -5.87 -2.29 3.20
N HIS A 48 -6.74 -1.66 2.42
CA HIS A 48 -8.11 -1.37 2.84
C HIS A 48 -8.87 -2.66 3.20
N GLN A 49 -8.82 -3.70 2.36
CA GLN A 49 -9.49 -4.98 2.63
C GLN A 49 -8.99 -5.64 3.93
N VAL A 50 -7.67 -5.65 4.15
CA VAL A 50 -7.07 -6.21 5.37
C VAL A 50 -7.44 -5.38 6.59
N TYR A 51 -7.46 -4.05 6.46
CA TYR A 51 -7.84 -3.14 7.55
C TYR A 51 -9.27 -3.40 8.04
N GLN A 52 -10.23 -3.69 7.16
CA GLN A 52 -11.61 -4.00 7.56
C GLN A 52 -11.69 -5.18 8.53
N VAL A 53 -10.72 -6.10 8.48
CA VAL A 53 -10.64 -7.25 9.40
C VAL A 53 -9.73 -6.94 10.59
N SER A 54 -8.51 -6.42 10.35
CA SER A 54 -7.48 -6.24 11.37
C SER A 54 -7.84 -5.22 12.45
N LYS A 55 -8.63 -4.18 12.10
CA LYS A 55 -9.08 -3.14 13.04
C LYS A 55 -9.87 -3.70 14.24
N HIS A 56 -10.59 -4.80 14.06
CA HIS A 56 -11.36 -5.45 15.14
C HIS A 56 -10.47 -6.25 16.11
N HIS A 57 -9.21 -6.45 15.73
CA HIS A 57 -8.23 -7.22 16.53
C HIS A 57 -7.06 -6.34 17.00
N ASN A 58 -7.09 -5.03 16.71
CA ASN A 58 -6.02 -4.08 17.01
C ASN A 58 -4.66 -4.51 16.42
N VAL A 59 -4.64 -5.15 15.26
CA VAL A 59 -3.41 -5.56 14.56
C VAL A 59 -3.03 -4.47 13.56
N PRO A 60 -1.92 -3.73 13.77
CA PRO A 60 -1.49 -2.66 12.90
C PRO A 60 -1.00 -3.17 11.55
N ILE A 61 -1.17 -2.33 10.52
CA ILE A 61 -0.71 -2.62 9.15
C ILE A 61 0.45 -1.71 8.79
N ILE A 62 1.50 -2.30 8.24
CA ILE A 62 2.55 -1.61 7.49
C ILE A 62 2.14 -1.64 6.03
N GLY A 63 1.64 -0.53 5.49
CA GLY A 63 1.24 -0.43 4.09
C GLY A 63 2.44 -0.22 3.18
N GLN A 64 2.58 -1.04 2.13
CA GLN A 64 3.69 -0.92 1.20
C GLN A 64 3.30 -1.34 -0.21
N GLY A 65 3.93 -0.68 -1.21
CA GLY A 65 3.70 -0.95 -2.63
C GLY A 65 3.52 0.30 -3.47
N GLY A 66 4.60 0.81 -4.05
CA GLY A 66 4.56 1.92 -5.00
C GLY A 66 4.48 3.31 -4.40
N ILE A 67 4.86 3.49 -3.15
CA ILE A 67 4.89 4.78 -2.46
C ILE A 67 6.12 5.57 -2.90
N ASN A 68 5.91 6.75 -3.49
CA ASN A 68 6.95 7.66 -3.97
C ASN A 68 6.81 9.08 -3.40
N THR A 69 5.61 9.47 -3.02
CA THR A 69 5.28 10.85 -2.62
C THR A 69 4.59 10.87 -1.27
N VAL A 70 4.49 12.06 -0.68
CA VAL A 70 3.69 12.32 0.53
C VAL A 70 2.25 11.89 0.33
N ASN A 71 1.67 12.24 -0.83
CA ASN A 71 0.28 11.90 -1.14
C ASN A 71 0.08 10.38 -1.19
N ASP A 72 1.02 9.62 -1.79
CA ASP A 72 0.94 8.16 -1.79
C ASP A 72 0.93 7.61 -0.36
N ALA A 73 1.79 8.12 0.52
CA ALA A 73 1.84 7.68 1.91
C ALA A 73 0.53 7.99 2.66
N LEU A 74 -0.03 9.19 2.46
CA LEU A 74 -1.33 9.57 3.03
C LEU A 74 -2.46 8.68 2.54
N GLU A 75 -2.49 8.31 1.25
CA GLU A 75 -3.47 7.36 0.71
C GLU A 75 -3.43 6.02 1.45
N PHE A 76 -2.23 5.50 1.74
CA PHE A 76 -2.07 4.25 2.50
C PHE A 76 -2.55 4.38 3.95
N ILE A 77 -2.24 5.50 4.61
CA ILE A 77 -2.69 5.76 5.98
C ILE A 77 -4.21 5.88 6.03
N ILE A 78 -4.80 6.65 5.14
CA ILE A 78 -6.25 6.81 5.02
C ILE A 78 -6.92 5.46 4.73
N ALA A 79 -6.30 4.58 3.93
CA ALA A 79 -6.79 3.25 3.65
C ALA A 79 -6.73 2.29 4.86
N GLY A 80 -5.95 2.62 5.91
CA GLY A 80 -5.89 1.86 7.17
C GLY A 80 -4.49 1.40 7.59
N SER A 81 -3.42 1.90 6.97
CA SER A 81 -2.06 1.61 7.43
C SER A 81 -1.69 2.46 8.64
N ALA A 82 -1.16 1.84 9.69
CA ALA A 82 -0.59 2.55 10.84
C ALA A 82 0.77 3.18 10.50
N THR A 83 1.47 2.62 9.54
CA THR A 83 2.74 3.13 9.01
C THR A 83 2.93 2.67 7.57
N VAL A 84 3.94 3.21 6.88
CA VAL A 84 4.24 2.87 5.49
C VAL A 84 5.64 2.32 5.32
N GLY A 85 5.79 1.36 4.39
CA GLY A 85 7.08 0.79 3.99
C GLY A 85 7.47 1.27 2.58
N ILE A 86 8.66 1.84 2.45
CA ILE A 86 9.17 2.37 1.19
C ILE A 86 10.32 1.51 0.70
N GLY A 87 10.21 1.03 -0.53
CA GLY A 87 11.23 0.18 -1.14
C GLY A 87 11.82 0.82 -2.40
N THR A 88 11.17 0.64 -3.55
CA THR A 88 11.68 1.02 -4.87
C THR A 88 12.12 2.50 -4.96
N SER A 89 11.39 3.41 -4.31
CA SER A 89 11.68 4.85 -4.34
C SER A 89 13.04 5.20 -3.77
N LEU A 90 13.57 4.42 -2.81
CA LEU A 90 14.89 4.64 -2.22
C LEU A 90 16.03 4.52 -3.25
N PHE A 91 15.84 3.77 -4.32
CA PHE A 91 16.84 3.66 -5.41
C PHE A 91 16.95 4.93 -6.26
N TYR A 92 15.90 5.76 -6.29
CA TYR A 92 15.86 7.00 -7.05
C TYR A 92 16.08 8.23 -6.17
N ASP A 93 15.55 8.20 -4.95
CA ASP A 93 15.63 9.28 -3.97
C ASP A 93 15.92 8.72 -2.56
N PRO A 94 17.21 8.69 -2.15
CA PRO A 94 17.59 8.21 -0.82
C PRO A 94 16.99 9.01 0.35
N LEU A 95 16.52 10.24 0.10
CA LEU A 95 15.91 11.11 1.10
C LEU A 95 14.38 11.06 1.12
N VAL A 96 13.77 10.18 0.34
CA VAL A 96 12.31 10.10 0.18
C VAL A 96 11.59 9.90 1.51
N CYS A 97 12.14 9.10 2.43
CA CYS A 97 11.53 8.89 3.75
C CYS A 97 11.44 10.17 4.57
N ASN A 98 12.51 10.99 4.56
CA ASN A 98 12.51 12.27 5.27
C ASN A 98 11.47 13.22 4.66
N LYS A 99 11.45 13.35 3.34
CA LYS A 99 10.48 14.17 2.62
C LYS A 99 9.04 13.77 2.91
N ILE A 100 8.77 12.47 2.97
CA ILE A 100 7.45 11.94 3.30
C ILE A 100 7.08 12.27 4.75
N ASN A 101 7.98 12.08 5.71
CA ASN A 101 7.71 12.40 7.11
C ASN A 101 7.45 13.90 7.31
N ASP A 102 8.27 14.77 6.69
CA ASP A 102 8.09 16.21 6.75
C ASP A 102 6.74 16.61 6.13
N GLY A 103 6.40 16.02 4.99
CA GLY A 103 5.14 16.29 4.31
C GLY A 103 3.91 15.80 5.06
N ILE A 104 3.98 14.64 5.72
CA ILE A 104 2.91 14.15 6.61
C ILE A 104 2.74 15.12 7.78
N SER A 105 3.83 15.55 8.39
CA SER A 105 3.80 16.52 9.50
C SER A 105 3.14 17.82 9.07
N GLN A 106 3.48 18.34 7.88
CA GLN A 106 2.85 19.54 7.34
C GLN A 106 1.36 19.32 7.05
N TYR A 107 0.98 18.17 6.50
CA TYR A 107 -0.42 17.81 6.25
C TYR A 107 -1.25 17.83 7.56
N LEU A 108 -0.72 17.28 8.66
CA LEU A 108 -1.40 17.28 9.95
C LEU A 108 -1.63 18.71 10.45
N ILE A 109 -0.63 19.58 10.33
CA ILE A 109 -0.72 21.01 10.73
C ILE A 109 -1.80 21.73 9.91
N ASP A 110 -1.75 21.59 8.59
CA ASP A 110 -2.66 22.27 7.65
C ASP A 110 -4.12 21.86 7.86
N ASN A 111 -4.33 20.60 8.24
CA ASN A 111 -5.66 20.04 8.50
C ASN A 111 -6.07 20.07 9.99
N LYS A 112 -5.25 20.67 10.86
CA LYS A 112 -5.50 20.79 12.31
C LYS A 112 -5.73 19.46 13.02
N LEU A 113 -5.00 18.43 12.59
CA LEU A 113 -5.01 17.11 13.19
C LEU A 113 -3.92 17.03 14.28
N ASN A 114 -4.22 16.40 15.39
CA ASN A 114 -3.29 16.27 16.52
C ASN A 114 -2.41 15.03 16.40
N SER A 115 -2.86 14.01 15.68
CA SER A 115 -2.16 12.74 15.52
C SER A 115 -2.45 12.13 14.16
N ILE A 116 -1.47 11.35 13.65
CA ILE A 116 -1.64 10.52 12.46
C ILE A 116 -2.76 9.48 12.64
N ASP A 117 -3.02 9.07 13.88
CA ASP A 117 -4.06 8.09 14.21
C ASP A 117 -5.47 8.55 13.79
N GLU A 118 -5.69 9.88 13.72
CA GLU A 118 -6.94 10.44 13.22
C GLU A 118 -7.17 10.17 11.72
N LEU A 119 -6.10 9.88 10.98
CA LEU A 119 -6.15 9.56 9.56
C LEU A 119 -6.26 8.05 9.29
N VAL A 120 -5.79 7.21 10.22
CA VAL A 120 -5.73 5.76 10.00
C VAL A 120 -7.14 5.19 9.77
N GLY A 121 -7.39 4.73 8.55
CA GLY A 121 -8.68 4.13 8.18
C GLY A 121 -9.84 5.12 8.07
N SER A 122 -9.55 6.41 7.90
CA SER A 122 -10.56 7.47 7.73
C SER A 122 -11.20 7.52 6.33
N LEU A 123 -10.92 6.52 5.48
CA LEU A 123 -11.47 6.46 4.13
C LEU A 123 -13.00 6.43 4.14
N GLU A 124 -13.61 7.42 3.51
CA GLU A 124 -15.06 7.46 3.24
C GLU A 124 -15.34 6.86 1.87
N LEU A 125 -16.14 5.79 1.86
CA LEU A 125 -16.55 5.13 0.61
C LEU A 125 -17.76 5.83 0.00
N ASN A 126 -17.81 5.89 -1.34
CA ASN A 126 -18.97 6.42 -2.06
C ASN A 126 -20.21 5.54 -1.79
N SER A 127 -21.28 6.12 -1.29
CA SER A 127 -22.52 5.43 -0.93
C SER A 127 -23.26 4.77 -2.13
N ALA A 128 -22.87 5.07 -3.36
CA ALA A 128 -23.48 4.56 -4.58
C ALA A 128 -22.98 3.18 -5.04
N ILE A 129 -21.97 2.57 -4.38
CA ILE A 129 -21.36 1.31 -4.82
C ILE A 129 -21.19 0.36 -3.62
N SER A 130 -22.24 0.21 -2.79
CA SER A 130 -22.24 -0.76 -1.69
C SER A 130 -22.57 -2.19 -2.13
N GLN A 131 -22.73 -2.46 -3.44
CA GLN A 131 -23.05 -3.78 -3.95
C GLN A 131 -22.37 -4.03 -5.31
N CYS A 132 -21.06 -4.22 -5.30
CA CYS A 132 -20.47 -5.14 -6.26
C CYS A 132 -20.49 -6.52 -5.58
N ASP A 133 -21.63 -7.17 -5.61
CA ASP A 133 -21.77 -8.58 -5.25
C ASP A 133 -20.86 -9.36 -6.19
N ILE A 134 -19.70 -9.75 -5.68
CA ILE A 134 -18.96 -10.84 -6.29
C ILE A 134 -19.78 -12.07 -5.95
N ASP A 135 -20.67 -12.44 -6.87
CA ASP A 135 -21.37 -13.71 -6.86
C ASP A 135 -20.32 -14.83 -6.92
N THR A 136 -19.96 -15.36 -5.75
CA THR A 136 -19.04 -16.50 -5.61
C THR A 136 -19.78 -17.83 -5.74
N SER A 137 -20.93 -17.84 -6.44
CA SER A 137 -21.65 -19.07 -6.73
C SER A 137 -21.46 -19.47 -8.20
N LYS A 138 -20.27 -20.02 -8.54
CA LYS A 138 -20.15 -21.10 -9.57
C LYS A 138 -18.82 -21.81 -9.40
#